data_7df15ad26b14707b7b49faef5ddba1b7
#
_entry.id   7df15ad26b14707b7b49faef5ddba1b7
#
_cell.length_a   1.000
_cell.length_b   1.000
_cell.length_c   1.000
_cell.angle_alpha   90.00
_cell.angle_beta   90.00
_cell.angle_gamma   90.00
#
_symmetry.space_group_name_H-M   'P 1'
#
loop_
_entity.id
_entity.type
_entity.pdbx_description
1 polymer ?
#
loop_
_entity_poly.entity_id
_entity_poly.type
_entity_poly.pdbx_seq_one_letter_code
_entity_poly.pdbx_strand_id
1 'polypeptide(L)'
;MLIGTYTNGSSKGIYTFRFNQETGTAVPLSSAALPNPSYLVPSEDGEFVYAVSEMNDSTAALSSLSLDRETGELRLLNTVPTFGADPCYVATNGREVLTANYS
;
A
#
# COMPACT_ATOMS: atom_id res chain seq x y z
N MET A 1 -9.36 7.26 2.12
CA MET A 1 -7.97 7.78 1.97
C MET A 1 -6.99 6.75 2.50
N LEU A 2 -5.95 6.51 1.73
CA LEU A 2 -4.90 5.55 2.04
C LEU A 2 -3.57 6.27 2.16
N ILE A 3 -2.80 5.95 3.19
CA ILE A 3 -1.47 6.52 3.40
C ILE A 3 -0.48 5.38 3.61
N GLY A 4 0.52 5.30 2.73
CA GLY A 4 1.68 4.44 2.91
C GLY A 4 2.82 5.21 3.57
N THR A 5 3.65 4.52 4.33
CA THR A 5 4.71 5.13 5.13
C THR A 5 5.99 4.31 5.09
N TYR A 6 7.09 4.91 5.54
CA TYR A 6 8.28 4.14 5.91
C TYR A 6 8.13 3.62 7.34
N THR A 7 8.62 2.42 7.57
CA THR A 7 8.44 1.73 8.86
C THR A 7 9.73 1.65 9.70
N ASN A 8 10.70 2.49 9.38
CA ASN A 8 11.95 2.59 10.16
C ASN A 8 11.78 3.33 11.49
N GLY A 9 10.56 3.81 11.78
CA GLY A 9 10.18 4.44 13.05
C GLY A 9 9.08 3.66 13.73
N SER A 10 8.06 4.36 14.25
CA SER A 10 6.94 3.75 14.96
C SER A 10 5.75 3.39 14.06
N SER A 11 5.81 3.70 12.76
CA SER A 11 4.72 3.42 11.84
C SER A 11 4.56 1.92 11.58
N LYS A 12 3.31 1.44 11.46
CA LYS A 12 2.98 0.05 11.12
C LYS A 12 3.06 -0.22 9.62
N GLY A 13 2.84 0.79 8.79
CA GLY A 13 2.89 0.64 7.34
C GLY A 13 1.79 1.43 6.63
N ILE A 14 0.64 0.81 6.36
CA ILE A 14 -0.47 1.44 5.65
C ILE A 14 -1.55 1.83 6.63
N TYR A 15 -2.10 3.03 6.44
CA TYR A 15 -3.20 3.54 7.25
C TYR A 15 -4.37 3.91 6.36
N THR A 16 -5.58 3.61 6.82
CA THR A 16 -6.82 4.04 6.16
C THR A 16 -7.54 5.07 7.01
N PHE A 17 -8.10 6.07 6.33
CA PHE A 17 -8.84 7.17 6.96
C PHE A 17 -10.14 7.41 6.19
N ARG A 18 -11.16 7.85 6.92
CA ARG A 18 -12.32 8.47 6.30
C ARG A 18 -12.05 9.97 6.20
N PHE A 19 -12.04 10.48 4.98
CA PHE A 19 -11.75 11.89 4.72
C PHE A 19 -13.05 12.63 4.41
N ASN A 20 -13.28 13.75 5.11
CA ASN A 20 -14.40 14.64 4.86
C ASN A 20 -13.90 15.85 4.07
N GLN A 21 -14.33 15.96 2.81
CA GLN A 21 -13.89 17.01 1.91
C GLN A 21 -14.41 18.40 2.33
N GLU A 22 -15.56 18.47 3.00
CA GLU A 22 -16.16 19.74 3.43
C GLU A 22 -15.40 20.35 4.60
N THR A 23 -15.00 19.54 5.58
CA THR A 23 -14.33 20.02 6.79
C THR A 23 -12.80 19.89 6.73
N GLY A 24 -12.28 19.12 5.78
CA GLY A 24 -10.84 18.81 5.71
C GLY A 24 -10.36 17.86 6.81
N THR A 25 -11.27 17.23 7.54
CA THR A 25 -10.91 16.31 8.63
C THR A 25 -10.72 14.88 8.14
N ALA A 26 -9.84 14.14 8.80
CA ALA A 26 -9.61 12.73 8.55
C ALA A 26 -9.79 11.94 9.85
N VAL A 27 -10.57 10.86 9.78
CA VAL A 27 -10.82 9.97 10.92
C VAL A 27 -10.11 8.65 10.66
N PRO A 28 -9.23 8.20 11.56
CA PRO A 28 -8.55 6.91 11.38
C PRO A 28 -9.55 5.75 11.43
N LEU A 29 -9.41 4.82 10.48
CA LEU A 29 -10.27 3.63 10.39
C LEU A 29 -9.49 2.37 10.74
N SER A 30 -8.35 2.13 10.10
CA SER A 30 -7.59 0.89 10.26
C SER A 30 -6.13 1.09 9.86
N SER A 31 -5.31 0.09 10.15
CA SER A 31 -3.93 0.02 9.70
C SER A 31 -3.56 -1.40 9.33
N ALA A 32 -2.56 -1.56 8.47
CA ALA A 32 -2.02 -2.86 8.10
C ALA A 32 -0.50 -2.82 8.22
N ALA A 33 0.06 -3.88 8.82
CA ALA A 33 1.50 -4.01 8.95
C ALA A 33 2.11 -4.48 7.62
N LEU A 34 3.04 -3.69 7.10
CA LEU A 34 3.77 -4.00 5.89
C LEU A 34 5.09 -3.21 5.92
N PRO A 35 6.25 -3.82 5.57
CA PRO A 35 7.50 -3.08 5.62
C PRO A 35 7.58 -2.05 4.50
N ASN A 36 7.83 -0.81 4.87
CA ASN A 36 8.06 0.33 3.99
C ASN A 36 7.10 0.43 2.78
N PRO A 37 5.77 0.44 2.97
CA PRO A 37 4.84 0.61 1.85
C PRO A 37 4.81 2.08 1.41
N SER A 38 5.89 2.53 0.82
CA SER A 38 6.10 3.94 0.48
C SER A 38 5.25 4.42 -0.69
N TYR A 39 4.78 3.51 -1.52
CA TYR A 39 3.87 3.82 -2.62
C TYR A 39 2.81 2.73 -2.75
N LEU A 40 1.58 3.13 -2.99
CA LEU A 40 0.46 2.20 -3.15
C LEU A 40 -0.55 2.75 -4.14
N VAL A 41 -1.34 1.85 -4.73
CA VAL A 41 -2.39 2.21 -5.67
C VAL A 41 -3.61 1.33 -5.42
N PRO A 42 -4.83 1.91 -5.38
CA PRO A 42 -6.05 1.11 -5.34
C PRO A 42 -6.36 0.53 -6.72
N SER A 43 -7.08 -0.60 -6.75
CA SER A 43 -7.67 -1.10 -7.98
C SER A 43 -8.78 -0.16 -8.45
N GLU A 44 -9.18 -0.28 -9.73
CA GLU A 44 -10.20 0.57 -10.32
C GLU A 44 -11.53 0.49 -9.58
N ASP A 45 -11.93 -0.72 -9.15
CA ASP A 45 -13.15 -0.94 -8.38
C ASP A 45 -13.03 -0.58 -6.89
N GLY A 46 -11.80 -0.27 -6.42
CA GLY A 46 -11.56 0.08 -5.03
C GLY A 46 -11.60 -1.08 -4.05
N GLU A 47 -11.66 -2.32 -4.52
CA GLU A 47 -11.72 -3.49 -3.64
C GLU A 47 -10.34 -4.02 -3.24
N PHE A 48 -9.31 -3.64 -3.98
CA PHE A 48 -7.95 -4.10 -3.75
C PHE A 48 -6.98 -2.91 -3.69
N VAL A 49 -5.88 -3.14 -2.99
CA VAL A 49 -4.76 -2.19 -2.91
C VAL A 49 -3.48 -2.95 -3.23
N TYR A 50 -2.64 -2.36 -4.05
CA TYR A 50 -1.31 -2.88 -4.36
C TYR A 50 -0.28 -1.94 -3.76
N ALA A 51 0.67 -2.48 -3.02
CA ALA A 51 1.68 -1.70 -2.30
C ALA A 51 3.07 -2.29 -2.51
N VAL A 52 4.05 -1.43 -2.73
CA VAL A 52 5.44 -1.85 -2.73
C VAL A 52 5.94 -1.96 -1.29
N SER A 53 6.95 -2.79 -1.07
CA SER A 53 7.81 -2.74 0.11
C SER A 53 9.18 -2.27 -0.36
N GLU A 54 9.46 -1.00 -0.12
CA GLU A 54 10.68 -0.34 -0.60
C GLU A 54 11.86 -0.71 0.27
N MET A 55 12.46 -1.83 -0.08
CA MET A 55 13.63 -2.39 0.60
C MET A 55 14.80 -2.45 -0.39
N ASN A 56 16.01 -2.26 0.10
CA ASN A 56 17.19 -2.27 -0.75
C ASN A 56 17.90 -3.64 -0.77
N ASP A 57 17.15 -4.70 -0.56
CA ASP A 57 17.65 -6.07 -0.52
C ASP A 57 16.63 -7.04 -1.12
N SER A 58 16.83 -8.33 -0.94
CA SER A 58 15.97 -9.39 -1.47
C SER A 58 14.56 -9.41 -0.85
N THR A 59 14.29 -8.61 0.19
CA THR A 59 12.96 -8.49 0.77
C THR A 59 12.09 -7.46 0.08
N ALA A 60 12.62 -6.76 -0.93
CA ALA A 60 11.84 -5.86 -1.76
C ALA A 60 10.69 -6.62 -2.43
N ALA A 61 9.48 -6.12 -2.29
CA ALA A 61 8.29 -6.89 -2.62
C ALA A 61 7.15 -6.01 -3.16
N LEU A 62 6.20 -6.70 -3.77
CA LEU A 62 4.89 -6.16 -4.15
C LEU A 62 3.83 -6.98 -3.43
N SER A 63 2.94 -6.32 -2.72
CA SER A 63 1.87 -6.96 -1.98
C SER A 63 0.51 -6.55 -2.52
N SER A 64 -0.44 -7.50 -2.49
CA SER A 64 -1.84 -7.21 -2.75
C SER A 64 -2.64 -7.38 -1.47
N LEU A 65 -3.57 -6.46 -1.24
CA LEU A 65 -4.43 -6.43 -0.07
C LEU A 65 -5.88 -6.25 -0.52
N SER A 66 -6.81 -6.86 0.19
CA SER A 66 -8.22 -6.52 0.04
C SER A 66 -8.56 -5.33 0.91
N LEU A 67 -9.48 -4.50 0.46
CA LEU A 67 -9.94 -3.32 1.18
C LEU A 67 -11.45 -3.42 1.40
N ASP A 68 -11.87 -3.38 2.66
CA ASP A 68 -13.26 -3.16 3.00
C ASP A 68 -13.51 -1.65 3.04
N ARG A 69 -14.27 -1.15 2.09
CA ARG A 69 -14.47 0.29 1.92
C ARG A 69 -15.35 0.89 3.00
N GLU A 70 -16.16 0.10 3.68
CA GLU A 70 -17.00 0.58 4.78
C GLU A 70 -16.22 0.76 6.07
N THR A 71 -15.38 -0.23 6.40
CA THR A 71 -14.62 -0.24 7.66
C THR A 71 -13.21 0.33 7.52
N GLY A 72 -12.68 0.38 6.29
CA GLY A 72 -11.29 0.73 6.03
C GLY A 72 -10.31 -0.40 6.32
N GLU A 73 -10.80 -1.60 6.65
CA GLU A 73 -9.94 -2.74 6.98
C GLU A 73 -9.21 -3.26 5.76
N LEU A 74 -7.91 -3.44 5.91
CA LEU A 74 -7.01 -4.01 4.90
C LEU A 74 -6.60 -5.41 5.32
N ARG A 75 -6.62 -6.34 4.36
CA ARG A 75 -6.21 -7.72 4.57
C ARG A 75 -5.17 -8.13 3.53
N LEU A 76 -4.00 -8.53 4.00
CA LEU A 76 -2.95 -9.01 3.11
C LEU A 76 -3.37 -10.31 2.44
N LEU A 77 -3.30 -10.34 1.11
CA LEU A 77 -3.66 -11.52 0.30
C LEU A 77 -2.42 -12.24 -0.19
N ASN A 78 -1.45 -11.51 -0.72
CA ASN A 78 -0.28 -12.10 -1.34
C ASN A 78 0.88 -11.11 -1.37
N THR A 79 2.10 -11.64 -1.35
CA THR A 79 3.33 -10.87 -1.47
C THR A 79 4.28 -11.62 -2.40
N VAL A 80 4.82 -10.91 -3.39
CA VAL A 80 5.78 -11.46 -4.34
C VAL A 80 7.03 -10.57 -4.38
N PRO A 81 8.22 -11.15 -4.60
CA PRO A 81 9.44 -10.34 -4.71
C PRO A 81 9.43 -9.54 -6.02
N THR A 82 10.05 -8.36 -6.02
CA THR A 82 10.20 -7.53 -7.22
C THR A 82 11.44 -7.87 -8.03
N PHE A 83 12.33 -8.74 -7.52
CA PHE A 83 13.59 -9.14 -8.15
C PHE A 83 14.52 -7.97 -8.47
N GLY A 84 14.43 -6.93 -7.68
CA GLY A 84 15.27 -5.74 -7.72
C GLY A 84 15.26 -5.11 -6.35
N ALA A 85 15.70 -3.88 -6.24
CA ALA A 85 15.75 -3.17 -4.97
C ALA A 85 15.06 -1.80 -5.09
N ASP A 86 14.63 -1.30 -3.97
CA ASP A 86 14.00 0.02 -3.83
C ASP A 86 12.83 0.22 -4.80
N PRO A 87 11.81 -0.68 -4.79
CA PRO A 87 10.60 -0.43 -5.57
C PRO A 87 9.88 0.80 -5.01
N CYS A 88 9.69 1.80 -5.83
CA CYS A 88 9.17 3.09 -5.39
C CYS A 88 7.91 3.51 -6.14
N TYR A 89 7.40 2.69 -7.03
CA TYR A 89 6.20 2.99 -7.81
C TYR A 89 5.48 1.70 -8.18
N VAL A 90 4.16 1.74 -8.15
CA VAL A 90 3.31 0.64 -8.62
C VAL A 90 2.14 1.20 -9.44
N ALA A 91 1.79 0.52 -10.51
CA ALA A 91 0.66 0.84 -11.34
C ALA A 91 -0.08 -0.44 -11.76
N THR A 92 -1.37 -0.32 -12.03
CA THR A 92 -2.18 -1.44 -12.49
C THR A 92 -3.16 -0.99 -13.57
N ASN A 93 -3.45 -1.92 -14.51
CA ASN A 93 -4.52 -1.74 -15.50
C ASN A 93 -5.71 -2.68 -15.22
N GLY A 94 -5.75 -3.31 -14.04
CA GLY A 94 -6.77 -4.28 -13.64
C GLY A 94 -6.44 -5.73 -13.98
N ARG A 95 -5.46 -5.97 -14.84
CA ARG A 95 -5.01 -7.33 -15.23
C ARG A 95 -3.57 -7.59 -14.81
N GLU A 96 -2.73 -6.57 -14.91
CA GLU A 96 -1.33 -6.63 -14.59
C GLU A 96 -1.00 -5.57 -13.55
N VAL A 97 0.00 -5.85 -12.74
CA VAL A 97 0.55 -4.89 -11.78
C VAL A 97 2.04 -4.75 -12.10
N LEU A 98 2.48 -3.50 -12.25
CA LEU A 98 3.84 -3.16 -12.62
C LEU A 98 4.50 -2.39 -11.48
N THR A 99 5.76 -2.71 -11.21
CA THR A 99 6.58 -1.95 -10.25
C THR A 99 7.80 -1.38 -10.95
N ALA A 100 8.29 -0.27 -10.44
CA ALA A 100 9.57 0.31 -10.85
C ALA A 100 10.52 0.25 -9.67
N ASN A 101 11.68 -0.35 -9.88
CA ASN A 101 12.76 -0.44 -8.89
C ASN A 101 13.77 0.68 -9.16
N TYR A 102 14.19 1.36 -8.11
CA TYR A 102 15.20 2.41 -8.21
C TYR A 102 16.61 1.84 -8.34
N SER A 103 16.86 0.70 -7.71
CA SER A 103 18.19 0.06 -7.69
C SER A 103 18.19 -1.36 -8.24
#